data_0523c9fbf307177d90bed67076a8ef33
#
_entry.id   0523c9fbf307177d90bed67076a8ef33
#
_cell.length_a   1.000
_cell.length_b   1.000
_cell.length_c   1.000
_cell.angle_alpha   90.00
_cell.angle_beta   90.00
_cell.angle_gamma   90.00
#
_symmetry.space_group_name_H-M   'P 1'
#
loop_
_entity.id
_entity.type
_entity.pdbx_description
1 polymer ?
#
loop_
_entity_poly.entity_id
_entity_poly.type
_entity_poly.pdbx_seq_one_letter_code
_entity_poly.pdbx_strand_id
1 'polypeptide(L)'
;SHTFLHFDTIAVYENFWILFFLLGLYLINKKWPLSSGLYMLAIFSKAFIFVFFIPTIFYIYRSEISFRKKVWTICSYVAAALLIFVIFSFGDTIYDDIILVNDSEFFLALNTLGYTLRYDVLIILSLLPLTIGLFFVSRRGILQADSILVLILTSLLAGPIISMLTDFYFVLPYRFLPLIVFVAIGIGVIFSKKD
;
A
#
# COMPACT_ATOMS: atom_id res chain seq x y z
N SER A 1 -15.42 10.28 0.29
CA SER A 1 -14.26 11.19 0.29
C SER A 1 -14.31 12.08 -0.93
N HIS A 2 -14.16 13.40 -0.73
CA HIS A 2 -14.11 14.37 -1.83
C HIS A 2 -12.88 14.12 -2.72
N THR A 3 -11.74 13.84 -2.11
CA THR A 3 -10.50 13.53 -2.83
C THR A 3 -10.67 12.31 -3.73
N PHE A 4 -11.29 11.24 -3.22
CA PHE A 4 -11.53 10.04 -4.02
C PHE A 4 -12.38 10.35 -5.24
N LEU A 5 -13.53 11.03 -5.08
CA LEU A 5 -14.43 11.35 -6.17
C LEU A 5 -13.78 12.28 -7.22
N HIS A 6 -12.98 13.26 -6.76
CA HIS A 6 -12.30 14.18 -7.66
C HIS A 6 -11.24 13.48 -8.51
N PHE A 7 -10.39 12.63 -7.90
CA PHE A 7 -9.31 11.97 -8.61
C PHE A 7 -9.74 10.68 -9.33
N ASP A 8 -10.85 10.07 -8.95
CA ASP A 8 -11.44 8.94 -9.70
C ASP A 8 -11.81 9.34 -11.13
N THR A 9 -12.23 10.59 -11.31
CA THR A 9 -12.60 11.12 -12.64
C THR A 9 -11.41 11.65 -13.45
N ILE A 10 -10.32 12.08 -12.80
CA ILE A 10 -9.20 12.76 -13.47
C ILE A 10 -7.98 11.83 -13.63
N ALA A 11 -7.69 10.99 -12.66
CA ALA A 11 -6.49 10.16 -12.61
C ALA A 11 -6.82 8.67 -12.83
N VAL A 12 -7.31 8.33 -13.99
CA VAL A 12 -7.80 6.98 -14.33
C VAL A 12 -6.77 5.88 -14.06
N TYR A 13 -5.48 6.13 -14.26
CA TYR A 13 -4.44 5.11 -14.06
C TYR A 13 -4.18 4.75 -12.59
N GLU A 14 -4.51 5.62 -11.63
CA GLU A 14 -4.35 5.31 -10.21
C GLU A 14 -5.27 4.15 -9.79
N ASN A 15 -6.46 4.08 -10.33
CA ASN A 15 -7.44 3.04 -10.01
C ASN A 15 -7.00 1.66 -10.51
N PHE A 16 -6.28 1.59 -11.65
CA PHE A 16 -5.84 0.30 -12.20
C PHE A 16 -4.86 -0.42 -11.28
N TRP A 17 -3.83 0.27 -10.79
CA TRP A 17 -2.87 -0.39 -9.91
C TRP A 17 -3.47 -0.77 -8.58
N ILE A 18 -4.38 0.06 -8.01
CA ILE A 18 -5.09 -0.26 -6.78
C ILE A 18 -5.95 -1.51 -6.99
N LEU A 19 -6.68 -1.58 -8.11
CA LEU A 19 -7.50 -2.74 -8.46
C LEU A 19 -6.64 -4.01 -8.56
N PHE A 20 -5.55 -4.00 -9.33
CA PHE A 20 -4.68 -5.16 -9.47
C PHE A 20 -4.04 -5.56 -8.14
N PHE A 21 -3.63 -4.58 -7.32
CA PHE A 21 -3.07 -4.83 -6.01
C PHE A 21 -4.08 -5.51 -5.08
N LEU A 22 -5.30 -4.98 -4.98
CA LEU A 22 -6.36 -5.56 -4.15
C LEU A 22 -6.79 -6.94 -4.62
N LEU A 23 -6.92 -7.15 -5.93
CA LEU A 23 -7.17 -8.47 -6.50
C LEU A 23 -6.03 -9.45 -6.19
N GLY A 24 -4.79 -8.98 -6.24
CA GLY A 24 -3.62 -9.74 -5.82
C GLY A 24 -3.75 -10.20 -4.37
N LEU A 25 -4.03 -9.30 -3.43
CA LEU A 25 -4.22 -9.63 -2.02
C LEU A 25 -5.38 -10.61 -1.80
N TYR A 26 -6.50 -10.40 -2.48
CA TYR A 26 -7.66 -11.30 -2.40
C TYR A 26 -7.35 -12.71 -2.88
N LEU A 27 -6.59 -12.84 -3.99
CA LEU A 27 -6.25 -14.14 -4.57
C LEU A 27 -5.17 -14.91 -3.80
N ILE A 28 -4.45 -14.29 -2.87
CA ILE A 28 -3.48 -15.00 -2.01
C ILE A 28 -4.13 -16.23 -1.36
N ASN A 29 -5.34 -16.08 -0.82
CA ASN A 29 -6.05 -17.16 -0.15
C ASN A 29 -6.73 -18.14 -1.11
N LYS A 30 -7.01 -17.76 -2.37
CA LYS A 30 -7.76 -18.57 -3.33
C LYS A 30 -6.89 -19.20 -4.41
N LYS A 31 -6.08 -18.38 -5.09
CA LYS A 31 -5.27 -18.79 -6.25
C LYS A 31 -3.92 -18.07 -6.21
N TRP A 32 -3.08 -18.45 -5.26
CA TRP A 32 -1.80 -17.79 -5.00
C TRP A 32 -0.88 -17.56 -6.23
N PRO A 33 -0.83 -18.45 -7.26
CA PRO A 33 0.04 -18.17 -8.42
C PRO A 33 -0.42 -16.96 -9.24
N LEU A 34 -1.74 -16.73 -9.32
CA LEU A 34 -2.29 -15.54 -10.01
C LEU A 34 -2.07 -14.26 -9.22
N SER A 35 -1.95 -14.36 -7.91
CA SER A 35 -1.72 -13.23 -7.02
C SER A 35 -0.41 -12.49 -7.34
N SER A 36 0.69 -13.19 -7.56
CA SER A 36 1.98 -12.56 -7.93
C SER A 36 1.95 -11.94 -9.32
N GLY A 37 1.24 -12.55 -10.27
CA GLY A 37 1.04 -11.95 -11.60
C GLY A 37 0.25 -10.63 -11.55
N LEU A 38 -0.78 -10.55 -10.73
CA LEU A 38 -1.51 -9.31 -10.50
C LEU A 38 -0.66 -8.25 -9.81
N TYR A 39 0.19 -8.66 -8.87
CA TYR A 39 1.15 -7.76 -8.24
C TYR A 39 2.14 -7.18 -9.27
N MET A 40 2.64 -8.02 -10.18
CA MET A 40 3.46 -7.54 -11.31
C MET A 40 2.72 -6.50 -12.16
N LEU A 41 1.45 -6.78 -12.55
CA LEU A 41 0.65 -5.83 -13.31
C LEU A 41 0.44 -4.52 -12.55
N ALA A 42 0.27 -4.59 -11.23
CA ALA A 42 0.15 -3.41 -10.41
C ALA A 42 1.45 -2.58 -10.44
N ILE A 43 2.64 -3.20 -10.31
CA ILE A 43 3.93 -2.50 -10.37
C ILE A 43 4.17 -1.91 -11.77
N PHE A 44 3.86 -2.63 -12.84
CA PHE A 44 3.95 -2.10 -14.21
C PHE A 44 3.03 -0.89 -14.41
N SER A 45 1.85 -0.90 -13.77
CA SER A 45 0.96 0.26 -13.82
C SER A 45 1.54 1.44 -13.04
N LYS A 46 2.25 1.18 -11.93
CA LYS A 46 2.89 2.22 -11.11
C LYS A 46 3.98 1.64 -10.21
N ALA A 47 5.22 2.09 -10.42
CA ALA A 47 6.39 1.68 -9.62
C ALA A 47 6.23 1.94 -8.11
N PHE A 48 5.43 2.94 -7.72
CA PHE A 48 5.09 3.26 -6.33
C PHE A 48 4.65 2.04 -5.49
N ILE A 49 4.10 1.00 -6.10
CA ILE A 49 3.66 -0.22 -5.41
C ILE A 49 4.80 -0.97 -4.72
N PHE A 50 6.05 -0.74 -5.13
CA PHE A 50 7.20 -1.29 -4.40
C PHE A 50 7.19 -0.95 -2.90
N VAL A 51 6.63 0.20 -2.53
CA VAL A 51 6.50 0.59 -1.12
C VAL A 51 5.62 -0.38 -0.34
N PHE A 52 4.63 -0.99 -1.00
CA PHE A 52 3.74 -1.99 -0.40
C PHE A 52 4.30 -3.41 -0.44
N PHE A 53 5.55 -3.61 -0.89
CA PHE A 53 6.15 -4.94 -0.94
C PHE A 53 6.24 -5.59 0.45
N ILE A 54 6.83 -4.87 1.41
CA ILE A 54 6.97 -5.36 2.79
C ILE A 54 5.60 -5.61 3.44
N PRO A 55 4.62 -4.68 3.41
CA PRO A 55 3.26 -4.94 3.85
C PRO A 55 2.60 -6.15 3.20
N THR A 56 2.86 -6.38 1.91
CA THR A 56 2.31 -7.54 1.19
C THR A 56 2.91 -8.85 1.70
N ILE A 57 4.21 -8.90 1.94
CA ILE A 57 4.86 -10.07 2.56
C ILE A 57 4.27 -10.33 3.95
N PHE A 58 4.05 -9.28 4.74
CA PHE A 58 3.40 -9.40 6.05
C PHE A 58 1.96 -9.94 5.91
N TYR A 59 1.19 -9.46 4.93
CA TYR A 59 -0.15 -9.97 4.64
C TYR A 59 -0.12 -11.48 4.29
N ILE A 60 0.82 -11.92 3.45
CA ILE A 60 0.99 -13.34 3.09
C ILE A 60 1.33 -14.16 4.35
N TYR A 61 2.23 -13.65 5.19
CA TYR A 61 2.61 -14.31 6.43
C TYR A 61 1.41 -14.51 7.36
N ARG A 62 0.53 -13.50 7.48
CA ARG A 62 -0.69 -13.53 8.31
C ARG A 62 -1.87 -14.27 7.67
N SER A 63 -1.82 -14.61 6.39
CA SER A 63 -2.90 -15.33 5.69
C SER A 63 -3.09 -16.75 6.24
N GLU A 64 -4.27 -17.31 6.04
CA GLU A 64 -4.65 -18.65 6.57
C GLU A 64 -4.21 -19.82 5.69
N ILE A 65 -3.40 -19.58 4.67
CA ILE A 65 -2.86 -20.63 3.80
C ILE A 65 -1.78 -21.45 4.51
N SER A 66 -1.58 -22.71 4.06
CA SER A 66 -0.56 -23.59 4.63
C SER A 66 0.85 -22.99 4.50
N PHE A 67 1.75 -23.31 5.44
CA PHE A 67 3.12 -22.77 5.47
C PHE A 67 3.86 -22.96 4.15
N ARG A 68 3.75 -24.14 3.53
CA ARG A 68 4.37 -24.43 2.22
C ARG A 68 3.86 -23.46 1.13
N LYS A 69 2.54 -23.17 1.11
CA LYS A 69 1.98 -22.21 0.15
C LYS A 69 2.45 -20.78 0.46
N LYS A 70 2.59 -20.39 1.74
CA LYS A 70 3.15 -19.08 2.11
C LYS A 70 4.55 -18.89 1.53
N VAL A 71 5.43 -19.88 1.74
CA VAL A 71 6.80 -19.82 1.22
C VAL A 71 6.80 -19.66 -0.30
N TRP A 72 6.05 -20.50 -1.03
CA TRP A 72 5.97 -20.39 -2.49
C TRP A 72 5.40 -19.05 -2.96
N THR A 73 4.38 -18.55 -2.28
CA THR A 73 3.80 -17.24 -2.59
C THR A 73 4.83 -16.13 -2.37
N ILE A 74 5.53 -16.11 -1.24
CA ILE A 74 6.58 -15.14 -0.96
C ILE A 74 7.69 -15.22 -2.02
N CYS A 75 8.16 -16.42 -2.34
CA CYS A 75 9.16 -16.61 -3.39
C CYS A 75 8.69 -16.06 -4.75
N SER A 76 7.43 -16.28 -5.11
CA SER A 76 6.87 -15.76 -6.36
C SER A 76 6.77 -14.22 -6.38
N TYR A 77 6.45 -13.58 -5.25
CA TYR A 77 6.43 -12.12 -5.12
C TYR A 77 7.85 -11.53 -5.18
N VAL A 78 8.82 -12.16 -4.51
CA VAL A 78 10.23 -11.76 -4.59
C VAL A 78 10.74 -11.90 -6.02
N ALA A 79 10.46 -13.03 -6.67
CA ALA A 79 10.85 -13.23 -8.07
C ALA A 79 10.23 -12.20 -9.01
N ALA A 80 8.94 -11.88 -8.80
CA ALA A 80 8.24 -10.84 -9.55
C ALA A 80 8.89 -9.45 -9.36
N ALA A 81 9.19 -9.09 -8.11
CA ALA A 81 9.85 -7.83 -7.79
C ALA A 81 11.27 -7.74 -8.39
N LEU A 82 12.05 -8.81 -8.30
CA LEU A 82 13.39 -8.87 -8.89
C LEU A 82 13.34 -8.78 -10.42
N LEU A 83 12.41 -9.49 -11.06
CA LEU A 83 12.25 -9.44 -12.51
C LEU A 83 11.93 -8.02 -12.99
N ILE A 84 11.05 -7.33 -12.30
CA ILE A 84 10.71 -5.95 -12.62
C ILE A 84 11.90 -5.02 -12.37
N PHE A 85 12.60 -5.19 -11.25
CA PHE A 85 13.81 -4.43 -10.96
C PHE A 85 14.86 -4.59 -12.08
N VAL A 86 15.06 -5.81 -12.56
CA VAL A 86 15.96 -6.10 -13.69
C VAL A 86 15.48 -5.41 -14.96
N ILE A 87 14.17 -5.49 -15.29
CA ILE A 87 13.62 -4.83 -16.48
C ILE A 87 13.84 -3.31 -16.43
N PHE A 88 13.58 -2.68 -15.28
CA PHE A 88 13.80 -1.25 -15.11
C PHE A 88 15.28 -0.86 -15.11
N SER A 89 16.17 -1.76 -14.65
CA SER A 89 17.62 -1.51 -14.66
C SER A 89 18.24 -1.57 -16.06
N PHE A 90 17.62 -2.26 -17.02
CA PHE A 90 18.06 -2.26 -18.41
C PHE A 90 17.49 -1.10 -19.24
N GLY A 91 16.53 -0.35 -18.72
CA GLY A 91 16.08 0.90 -19.32
C GLY A 91 16.97 2.05 -18.85
N ASP A 92 17.37 2.94 -19.78
CA ASP A 92 18.18 4.15 -19.49
C ASP A 92 17.50 5.16 -18.52
N THR A 93 16.51 4.71 -17.79
CA THR A 93 15.73 5.48 -16.82
C THR A 93 16.16 5.21 -15.37
N ILE A 94 17.36 4.67 -15.14
CA ILE A 94 17.93 4.70 -13.80
C ILE A 94 18.20 6.17 -13.52
N TYR A 95 17.34 6.75 -12.70
CA TYR A 95 17.63 8.01 -12.07
C TYR A 95 18.97 7.86 -11.35
N ASP A 96 19.99 8.55 -11.81
CA ASP A 96 21.29 8.70 -11.12
C ASP A 96 21.13 9.48 -9.79
N ASP A 97 19.93 9.44 -9.23
CA ASP A 97 19.62 10.08 -7.96
C ASP A 97 20.35 9.30 -6.86
N ILE A 98 21.52 9.83 -6.53
CA ILE A 98 22.24 9.44 -5.32
C ILE A 98 21.24 9.52 -4.18
N ILE A 99 21.03 8.40 -3.49
CA ILE A 99 20.19 8.34 -2.29
C ILE A 99 20.87 9.24 -1.25
N LEU A 100 20.42 10.48 -1.19
CA LEU A 100 20.84 11.45 -0.18
C LEU A 100 19.76 11.47 0.90
N VAL A 101 20.10 10.96 2.08
CA VAL A 101 19.18 11.02 3.22
C VAL A 101 19.08 12.49 3.64
N ASN A 102 17.90 13.07 3.48
CA ASN A 102 17.61 14.45 3.82
C ASN A 102 16.45 14.55 4.81
N ASP A 103 16.77 14.78 6.08
CA ASP A 103 15.76 14.85 7.16
C ASP A 103 14.79 16.02 6.97
N SER A 104 15.21 17.13 6.34
CA SER A 104 14.33 18.27 6.09
C SER A 104 13.20 17.92 5.14
N GLU A 105 13.44 17.06 4.15
CA GLU A 105 12.45 16.60 3.19
C GLU A 105 11.41 15.70 3.85
N PHE A 106 11.80 14.91 4.85
CA PHE A 106 10.86 14.12 5.64
C PHE A 106 9.82 15.00 6.35
N PHE A 107 10.28 16.04 7.05
CA PHE A 107 9.39 16.95 7.77
C PHE A 107 8.54 17.80 6.82
N LEU A 108 9.08 18.21 5.69
CA LEU A 108 8.35 18.93 4.65
C LEU A 108 7.23 18.05 4.09
N ALA A 109 7.53 16.79 3.75
CA ALA A 109 6.55 15.85 3.24
C ALA A 109 5.48 15.49 4.30
N LEU A 110 5.87 15.36 5.57
CA LEU A 110 4.93 15.13 6.67
C LEU A 110 3.99 16.32 6.87
N ASN A 111 4.51 17.55 6.80
CA ASN A 111 3.69 18.76 6.87
C ASN A 111 2.70 18.82 5.70
N THR A 112 3.15 18.50 4.51
CA THR A 112 2.29 18.49 3.32
C THR A 112 1.27 17.37 3.34
N LEU A 113 1.61 16.20 3.90
CA LEU A 113 0.62 15.16 4.22
C LEU A 113 -0.51 15.74 5.09
N GLY A 114 -0.17 16.48 6.14
CA GLY A 114 -1.16 17.15 7.00
C GLY A 114 -2.04 18.13 6.22
N TYR A 115 -1.46 18.93 5.33
CA TYR A 115 -2.21 19.85 4.46
C TYR A 115 -3.12 19.11 3.48
N THR A 116 -2.69 18.00 2.93
CA THR A 116 -3.48 17.22 1.99
C THR A 116 -4.65 16.52 2.67
N LEU A 117 -4.41 15.91 3.82
CA LEU A 117 -5.44 15.21 4.59
C LEU A 117 -6.54 16.14 5.10
N ARG A 118 -6.28 17.44 5.33
CA ARG A 118 -7.30 18.40 5.79
C ARG A 118 -8.51 18.51 4.84
N TYR A 119 -8.34 18.21 3.55
CA TYR A 119 -9.44 18.21 2.58
C TYR A 119 -10.38 17.01 2.75
N ASP A 120 -9.94 15.98 3.47
CA ASP A 120 -10.72 14.79 3.77
C ASP A 120 -10.89 14.61 5.30
N VAL A 121 -11.61 15.54 5.92
CA VAL A 121 -11.84 15.57 7.37
C VAL A 121 -12.39 14.24 7.90
N LEU A 122 -13.24 13.56 7.11
CA LEU A 122 -13.77 12.25 7.48
C LEU A 122 -12.66 11.18 7.59
N ILE A 123 -11.66 11.22 6.72
CA ILE A 123 -10.51 10.30 6.79
C ILE A 123 -9.70 10.58 8.06
N ILE A 124 -9.38 11.86 8.34
CA ILE A 124 -8.62 12.21 9.55
C ILE A 124 -9.35 11.77 10.82
N LEU A 125 -10.65 12.08 10.92
CA LEU A 125 -11.44 11.71 12.08
C LEU A 125 -11.60 10.20 12.25
N SER A 126 -11.58 9.45 11.15
CA SER A 126 -11.69 7.99 11.18
C SER A 126 -10.36 7.28 11.45
N LEU A 127 -9.22 7.87 11.11
CA LEU A 127 -7.91 7.20 11.21
C LEU A 127 -7.58 6.73 12.63
N LEU A 128 -7.73 7.58 13.63
CA LEU A 128 -7.37 7.23 15.00
C LEU A 128 -8.32 6.18 15.59
N PRO A 129 -9.65 6.32 15.55
CA PRO A 129 -10.54 5.27 16.04
C PRO A 129 -10.44 3.99 15.22
N LEU A 130 -10.16 4.08 13.90
CA LEU A 130 -9.98 2.92 13.04
C LEU A 130 -8.70 2.14 13.42
N THR A 131 -7.57 2.81 13.60
CA THR A 131 -6.32 2.14 13.97
C THR A 131 -6.43 1.47 15.34
N ILE A 132 -7.05 2.14 16.30
CA ILE A 132 -7.36 1.56 17.62
C ILE A 132 -8.30 0.36 17.47
N GLY A 133 -9.38 0.50 16.70
CA GLY A 133 -10.34 -0.56 16.46
C GLY A 133 -9.70 -1.79 15.81
N LEU A 134 -8.90 -1.62 14.76
CA LEU A 134 -8.16 -2.69 14.08
C LEU A 134 -7.18 -3.38 15.03
N PHE A 135 -6.48 -2.64 15.89
CA PHE A 135 -5.59 -3.20 16.88
C PHE A 135 -6.34 -4.13 17.86
N PHE A 136 -7.49 -3.70 18.37
CA PHE A 136 -8.30 -4.55 19.26
C PHE A 136 -8.90 -5.76 18.56
N VAL A 137 -9.37 -5.59 17.31
CA VAL A 137 -9.94 -6.65 16.50
C VAL A 137 -8.88 -7.71 16.15
N SER A 138 -7.65 -7.27 15.87
CA SER A 138 -6.50 -8.15 15.69
C SER A 138 -6.23 -9.01 16.94
N ARG A 139 -6.28 -8.40 18.12
CA ARG A 139 -6.13 -9.12 19.39
C ARG A 139 -7.23 -10.17 19.64
N ARG A 140 -8.38 -10.01 19.04
CA ARG A 140 -9.48 -11.00 19.04
C ARG A 140 -9.29 -12.14 18.03
N GLY A 141 -8.18 -12.14 17.29
CA GLY A 141 -7.80 -13.23 16.38
C GLY A 141 -8.27 -13.05 14.93
N ILE A 142 -8.72 -11.87 14.52
CA ILE A 142 -8.96 -11.56 13.11
C ILE A 142 -7.62 -11.16 12.49
N LEU A 143 -6.94 -12.14 11.86
CA LEU A 143 -5.58 -12.00 11.33
C LEU A 143 -5.44 -10.91 10.25
N GLN A 144 -6.50 -10.65 9.50
CA GLN A 144 -6.48 -9.62 8.45
C GLN A 144 -6.43 -8.19 8.99
N ALA A 145 -6.87 -7.96 10.24
CA ALA A 145 -6.88 -6.64 10.85
C ALA A 145 -5.46 -6.05 10.98
N ASP A 146 -4.48 -6.86 11.38
CA ASP A 146 -3.07 -6.44 11.47
C ASP A 146 -2.53 -6.02 10.10
N SER A 147 -2.85 -6.81 9.08
CA SER A 147 -2.36 -6.56 7.73
C SER A 147 -2.92 -5.28 7.15
N ILE A 148 -4.20 -4.99 7.40
CA ILE A 148 -4.82 -3.74 6.98
C ILE A 148 -4.24 -2.55 7.77
N LEU A 149 -3.99 -2.72 9.07
CA LEU A 149 -3.32 -1.71 9.88
C LEU A 149 -1.94 -1.35 9.30
N VAL A 150 -1.14 -2.36 8.94
CA VAL A 150 0.19 -2.15 8.33
C VAL A 150 0.07 -1.45 6.98
N LEU A 151 -0.92 -1.80 6.15
CA LEU A 151 -1.17 -1.13 4.87
C LEU A 151 -1.56 0.35 5.05
N ILE A 152 -2.40 0.67 6.05
CA ILE A 152 -2.77 2.05 6.39
C ILE A 152 -1.54 2.84 6.84
N LEU A 153 -0.75 2.30 7.77
CA LEU A 153 0.47 2.94 8.27
C LEU A 153 1.49 3.15 7.14
N THR A 154 1.67 2.17 6.28
CA THR A 154 2.54 2.30 5.10
C THR A 154 2.05 3.39 4.17
N SER A 155 0.74 3.48 3.90
CA SER A 155 0.17 4.54 3.05
C SER A 155 0.38 5.93 3.63
N LEU A 156 0.42 6.07 4.95
CA LEU A 156 0.69 7.35 5.62
C LEU A 156 2.17 7.73 5.59
N LEU A 157 3.06 6.76 5.84
CA LEU A 157 4.49 7.03 6.03
C LEU A 157 5.30 6.92 4.74
N ALA A 158 4.77 6.26 3.72
CA ALA A 158 5.48 6.02 2.47
C ALA A 158 5.92 7.32 1.79
N GLY A 159 5.04 8.31 1.72
CA GLY A 159 5.36 9.62 1.13
C GLY A 159 6.53 10.31 1.82
N PRO A 160 6.47 10.57 3.13
CA PRO A 160 7.57 11.15 3.89
C PRO A 160 8.88 10.36 3.79
N ILE A 161 8.82 9.01 3.86
CA ILE A 161 10.03 8.18 3.77
C ILE A 161 10.66 8.25 2.38
N ILE A 162 9.86 8.21 1.32
CA ILE A 162 10.39 8.32 -0.05
C ILE A 162 10.99 9.70 -0.28
N SER A 163 10.32 10.77 0.16
CA SER A 163 10.86 12.12 0.04
C SER A 163 12.18 12.29 0.79
N MET A 164 12.35 11.62 1.93
CA MET A 164 13.61 11.61 2.67
C MET A 164 14.75 10.90 1.91
N LEU A 165 14.41 9.83 1.18
CA LEU A 165 15.39 8.98 0.48
C LEU A 165 15.66 9.43 -0.97
N THR A 166 14.78 10.25 -1.52
CA THR A 166 14.87 10.73 -2.90
C THR A 166 14.44 12.19 -2.92
N ASP A 167 15.05 13.03 -3.72
CA ASP A 167 14.62 14.43 -3.90
C ASP A 167 13.25 14.55 -4.60
N PHE A 168 12.48 13.47 -4.59
CA PHE A 168 11.19 13.40 -5.26
C PHE A 168 10.07 13.92 -4.37
N TYR A 169 9.49 15.06 -4.69
CA TYR A 169 8.32 15.63 -4.00
C TYR A 169 7.11 14.70 -4.06
N PHE A 170 6.87 13.97 -2.97
CA PHE A 170 5.80 12.95 -2.87
C PHE A 170 4.46 13.53 -2.39
N VAL A 171 4.14 14.76 -2.76
CA VAL A 171 3.12 15.59 -2.10
C VAL A 171 1.78 15.67 -2.84
N LEU A 172 1.60 14.92 -3.91
CA LEU A 172 0.40 15.06 -4.72
C LEU A 172 -0.82 14.35 -4.09
N PRO A 173 -1.98 15.03 -3.98
CA PRO A 173 -3.16 14.51 -3.26
C PRO A 173 -3.64 13.13 -3.73
N TYR A 174 -3.55 12.83 -5.01
CA TYR A 174 -3.97 11.54 -5.56
C TYR A 174 -3.14 10.35 -5.07
N ARG A 175 -1.93 10.57 -4.53
CA ARG A 175 -1.07 9.53 -3.97
C ARG A 175 -1.61 8.97 -2.65
N PHE A 176 -2.60 9.64 -2.04
CA PHE A 176 -3.30 9.18 -0.85
C PHE A 176 -4.57 8.37 -1.15
N LEU A 177 -4.91 8.16 -2.43
CA LEU A 177 -6.04 7.29 -2.80
C LEU A 177 -5.97 5.90 -2.17
N PRO A 178 -4.80 5.21 -2.10
CA PRO A 178 -4.70 3.92 -1.42
C PRO A 178 -5.09 3.99 0.05
N LEU A 179 -4.74 5.07 0.75
CA LEU A 179 -5.10 5.27 2.15
C LEU A 179 -6.61 5.24 2.33
N ILE A 180 -7.35 5.96 1.46
CA ILE A 180 -8.82 6.01 1.51
C ILE A 180 -9.41 4.62 1.32
N VAL A 181 -8.87 3.86 0.36
CA VAL A 181 -9.32 2.48 0.08
C VAL A 181 -9.03 1.56 1.27
N PHE A 182 -7.84 1.62 1.86
CA PHE A 182 -7.51 0.79 3.02
C PHE A 182 -8.30 1.19 4.28
N VAL A 183 -8.62 2.47 4.46
CA VAL A 183 -9.53 2.93 5.51
C VAL A 183 -10.92 2.31 5.31
N ALA A 184 -11.47 2.33 4.10
CA ALA A 184 -12.76 1.72 3.80
C ALA A 184 -12.76 0.20 4.07
N ILE A 185 -11.70 -0.51 3.65
CA ILE A 185 -11.54 -1.93 3.94
C ILE A 185 -11.40 -2.18 5.44
N GLY A 186 -10.63 -1.35 6.15
CA GLY A 186 -10.45 -1.44 7.60
C GLY A 186 -11.76 -1.29 8.36
N ILE A 187 -12.62 -0.36 7.96
CA ILE A 187 -13.97 -0.22 8.50
C ILE A 187 -14.76 -1.52 8.29
N GLY A 188 -14.73 -2.08 7.07
CA GLY A 188 -15.38 -3.35 6.77
C GLY A 188 -14.88 -4.50 7.65
N VAL A 189 -13.58 -4.58 7.92
CA VAL A 189 -12.97 -5.61 8.78
C VAL A 189 -13.41 -5.48 10.23
N ILE A 190 -13.55 -4.24 10.76
CA ILE A 190 -14.05 -4.03 12.14
C ILE A 190 -15.48 -4.56 12.31
N PHE A 191 -16.32 -4.36 11.29
CA PHE A 191 -17.72 -4.80 11.33
C PHE A 191 -17.92 -6.25 10.85
N SER A 192 -16.86 -6.92 10.36
CA SER A 192 -16.97 -8.31 9.98
C SER A 192 -17.21 -9.17 11.21
N LYS A 193 -18.20 -10.06 11.14
CA LYS A 193 -18.39 -11.10 12.17
C LYS A 193 -17.28 -12.13 12.02
N LYS A 194 -16.79 -12.62 13.14
CA LYS A 194 -15.96 -13.82 13.18
C LYS A 194 -16.92 -15.00 12.96
N ASP A 195 -16.92 -15.57 11.74
CA ASP A 195 -17.59 -16.85 11.46
C ASP A 195 -16.81 -17.99 12.10
#